data_a4af632d6dcafce692f7c0d92e5acf75
#
_entry.id   a4af632d6dcafce692f7c0d92e5acf75
#
_cell.length_a   1.000
_cell.length_b   1.000
_cell.length_c   1.000
_cell.angle_alpha   90.00
_cell.angle_beta   90.00
_cell.angle_gamma   90.00
#
_symmetry.space_group_name_H-M   'P 1'
#
loop_
_entity.id
_entity.type
_entity.pdbx_description
1 polymer ?
#
loop_
_entity_poly.entity_id
_entity_poly.type
_entity_poly.pdbx_seq_one_letter_code
_entity_poly.pdbx_strand_id
1 'polypeptide(L)'
;FFASCDGNDKEDVNPAELNSVIVNYSFIQSDDVVDFYDVIVSYGIDEEEANCDTVGFDGWTMEINYGVGEPTVPNKVYCKAIMTPKAQLPTIDLEKKYSFKVDYNMNVIGCRNDGQTTILKMVSNTNPNIANMPGNKVQEYLDKGEQIIVDFSHEIK
;
A
#
# COMPACT_ATOMS: atom_id res chain seq x y z
N PHE A 1 26.58 22.31 -2.77
CA PHE A 1 26.60 22.12 -3.30
C PHE A 1 26.04 21.24 -4.29
N PHE A 2 26.34 20.82 -5.23
CA PHE A 2 25.56 20.25 -6.26
C PHE A 2 25.73 18.78 -6.28
N ALA A 3 24.75 18.03 -5.84
CA ALA A 3 24.54 16.72 -6.36
C ALA A 3 24.55 16.81 -7.88
N SER A 4 25.49 16.17 -8.53
CA SER A 4 25.46 16.06 -9.97
C SER A 4 24.14 15.42 -10.36
N CYS A 5 23.42 16.04 -11.26
CA CYS A 5 22.16 15.54 -11.78
C CYS A 5 22.41 14.37 -12.73
N ASP A 6 23.04 13.30 -12.26
CA ASP A 6 22.99 12.04 -12.94
C ASP A 6 21.71 11.33 -12.49
N GLY A 7 20.71 11.37 -13.35
CA GLY A 7 19.33 11.04 -13.06
C GLY A 7 19.03 9.59 -12.68
N ASN A 8 20.02 8.82 -12.25
CA ASN A 8 19.85 7.44 -11.79
C ASN A 8 20.50 7.16 -10.45
N ASP A 9 21.19 8.14 -9.85
CA ASP A 9 21.78 7.93 -8.56
C ASP A 9 20.73 8.15 -7.49
N LYS A 10 20.32 7.05 -6.86
CA LYS A 10 19.66 7.13 -5.57
C LYS A 10 20.62 7.84 -4.65
N GLU A 11 20.33 9.09 -4.33
CA GLU A 11 21.09 9.78 -3.30
C GLU A 11 21.04 8.94 -2.03
N ASP A 12 22.19 8.50 -1.54
CA ASP A 12 22.31 7.95 -0.21
C ASP A 12 22.04 9.08 0.78
N VAL A 13 20.78 9.14 1.24
CA VAL A 13 20.40 10.12 2.24
C VAL A 13 20.90 9.64 3.59
N ASN A 14 21.74 10.45 4.23
CA ASN A 14 22.10 10.21 5.61
C ASN A 14 20.84 10.41 6.48
N PRO A 15 20.33 9.35 7.15
CA PRO A 15 19.13 9.46 7.98
C PRO A 15 19.21 10.53 9.08
N ALA A 16 20.42 10.86 9.54
CA ALA A 16 20.63 11.91 10.55
C ALA A 16 20.31 13.32 10.02
N GLU A 17 20.22 13.51 8.71
CA GLU A 17 19.84 14.78 8.10
C GLU A 17 18.34 14.96 7.90
N LEU A 18 17.57 13.91 8.12
CA LEU A 18 16.12 13.96 7.97
C LEU A 18 15.47 14.57 9.22
N ASN A 19 14.59 15.53 9.00
CA ASN A 19 13.76 16.08 10.07
C ASN A 19 12.34 15.50 10.07
N SER A 20 11.88 14.98 8.94
CA SER A 20 10.59 14.30 8.84
C SER A 20 10.55 13.30 7.68
N VAL A 21 9.57 12.43 7.73
CA VAL A 21 9.28 11.47 6.67
C VAL A 21 7.78 11.52 6.37
N ILE A 22 7.45 11.71 5.11
CA ILE A 22 6.08 11.64 4.62
C ILE A 22 5.85 10.27 3.99
N VAL A 23 4.81 9.58 4.43
CA VAL A 23 4.42 8.30 3.86
C VAL A 23 3.04 8.43 3.24
N ASN A 24 2.95 8.09 1.96
CA ASN A 24 1.69 8.10 1.21
C ASN A 24 1.32 6.66 0.85
N TYR A 25 0.08 6.30 1.13
CA TYR A 25 -0.51 5.02 0.77
C TYR A 25 -1.75 5.25 -0.10
N SER A 26 -1.93 4.43 -1.12
CA SER A 26 -3.13 4.43 -1.96
C SER A 26 -3.50 3.01 -2.36
N PHE A 27 -4.77 2.66 -2.21
CA PHE A 27 -5.34 1.38 -2.65
C PHE A 27 -6.63 1.65 -3.39
N ILE A 28 -6.76 1.08 -4.59
CA ILE A 28 -7.96 1.13 -5.41
C ILE A 28 -8.30 -0.29 -5.84
N GLN A 29 -9.54 -0.70 -5.63
CA GLN A 29 -10.01 -2.05 -5.92
C GLN A 29 -11.04 -2.05 -7.05
N SER A 30 -11.05 -3.11 -7.85
CA SER A 30 -12.08 -3.34 -8.85
C SER A 30 -13.44 -3.63 -8.22
N ASP A 31 -14.51 -3.39 -8.96
CA ASP A 31 -15.88 -3.61 -8.48
C ASP A 31 -16.11 -5.05 -7.96
N ASP A 32 -15.54 -6.04 -8.64
CA ASP A 32 -15.68 -7.43 -8.22
C ASP A 32 -14.92 -7.73 -6.91
N VAL A 33 -13.80 -7.04 -6.65
CA VAL A 33 -13.15 -7.11 -5.33
C VAL A 33 -14.05 -6.48 -4.27
N VAL A 34 -14.65 -5.32 -4.56
CA VAL A 34 -15.61 -4.67 -3.64
C VAL A 34 -16.77 -5.60 -3.28
N ASP A 35 -17.30 -6.31 -4.26
CA ASP A 35 -18.46 -7.17 -4.08
C ASP A 35 -18.16 -8.46 -3.31
N PHE A 36 -16.99 -9.05 -3.52
CA PHE A 36 -16.65 -10.39 -3.02
C PHE A 36 -15.68 -10.41 -1.82
N TYR A 37 -14.94 -9.33 -1.58
CA TYR A 37 -13.87 -9.30 -0.59
C TYR A 37 -13.96 -8.08 0.33
N ASP A 38 -13.46 -8.26 1.55
CA ASP A 38 -13.06 -7.15 2.42
C ASP A 38 -11.54 -6.97 2.31
N VAL A 39 -11.10 -5.75 2.03
CA VAL A 39 -9.69 -5.40 1.96
C VAL A 39 -9.33 -4.56 3.17
N ILE A 40 -8.38 -5.05 3.97
CA ILE A 40 -7.92 -4.40 5.20
C ILE A 40 -6.46 -4.03 5.04
N VAL A 41 -6.16 -2.77 5.32
CA VAL A 41 -4.80 -2.21 5.31
C VAL A 41 -4.36 -1.99 6.74
N SER A 42 -3.20 -2.55 7.09
CA SER A 42 -2.52 -2.34 8.37
C SER A 42 -1.22 -1.57 8.11
N TYR A 43 -1.00 -0.50 8.82
CA TYR A 43 0.17 0.37 8.59
C TYR A 43 0.68 0.98 9.89
N GLY A 44 1.93 1.36 9.90
CA GLY A 44 2.56 1.97 11.08
C GLY A 44 4.05 2.18 10.93
N ILE A 45 4.66 2.42 12.07
CA ILE A 45 6.09 2.70 12.19
C ILE A 45 6.71 1.85 13.30
N ASP A 46 7.98 1.53 13.15
CA ASP A 46 8.79 0.84 14.15
C ASP A 46 8.12 -0.45 14.65
N GLU A 47 8.11 -0.68 15.94
CA GLU A 47 7.43 -1.81 16.59
C GLU A 47 6.10 -1.40 17.25
N GLU A 48 5.54 -0.26 16.83
CA GLU A 48 4.27 0.21 17.35
C GLU A 48 3.10 -0.64 16.83
N GLU A 49 1.99 -0.58 17.55
CA GLU A 49 0.75 -1.24 17.14
C GLU A 49 0.25 -0.66 15.81
N ALA A 50 -0.11 -1.54 14.89
CA ALA A 50 -0.59 -1.13 13.57
C ALA A 50 -1.93 -0.40 13.64
N ASN A 51 -2.07 0.65 12.85
CA ASN A 51 -3.36 1.19 12.49
C ASN A 51 -4.00 0.28 11.44
N CYS A 52 -5.31 0.08 11.50
CA CYS A 52 -6.04 -0.77 10.58
C CYS A 52 -7.24 -0.03 10.01
N ASP A 53 -7.35 -0.01 8.69
CA ASP A 53 -8.46 0.59 7.96
C ASP A 53 -9.01 -0.38 6.91
N THR A 54 -10.30 -0.25 6.60
CA THR A 54 -10.93 -1.00 5.52
C THR A 54 -10.95 -0.14 4.26
N VAL A 55 -10.56 -0.72 3.13
CA VAL A 55 -10.63 -0.04 1.83
C VAL A 55 -12.08 0.04 1.39
N GLY A 56 -12.59 1.25 1.18
CA GLY A 56 -13.94 1.48 0.70
C GLY A 56 -14.11 1.22 -0.80
N PHE A 57 -15.35 1.29 -1.28
CA PHE A 57 -15.66 1.06 -2.69
C PHE A 57 -15.01 2.10 -3.64
N ASP A 58 -14.73 3.28 -3.15
CA ASP A 58 -14.05 4.37 -3.88
C ASP A 58 -12.54 4.41 -3.63
N GLY A 59 -12.00 3.39 -2.96
CA GLY A 59 -10.59 3.29 -2.61
C GLY A 59 -10.27 3.82 -1.22
N TRP A 60 -8.99 3.87 -0.91
CA TRP A 60 -8.45 4.38 0.35
C TRP A 60 -7.10 5.05 0.09
N THR A 61 -6.93 6.23 0.66
CA THR A 61 -5.65 6.96 0.63
C THR A 61 -5.32 7.48 2.01
N MET A 62 -4.02 7.50 2.33
CA MET A 62 -3.53 8.03 3.60
C MET A 62 -2.19 8.72 3.38
N GLU A 63 -2.05 9.92 3.92
CA GLU A 63 -0.78 10.63 4.02
C GLU A 63 -0.48 10.85 5.49
N ILE A 64 0.73 10.47 5.91
CA ILE A 64 1.18 10.62 7.29
C ILE A 64 2.53 11.33 7.26
N ASN A 65 2.68 12.35 8.11
CA ASN A 65 3.93 13.08 8.28
C ASN A 65 4.50 12.77 9.67
N TYR A 66 5.60 12.04 9.68
CA TYR A 66 6.32 11.68 10.90
C TYR A 66 7.50 12.62 11.11
N GLY A 67 7.71 13.08 12.35
CA GLY A 67 8.86 13.90 12.72
C GLY A 67 8.59 15.40 12.78
N VAL A 68 7.40 15.84 12.43
CA VAL A 68 6.99 17.23 12.66
C VAL A 68 6.39 17.34 14.06
N GLY A 69 7.20 17.84 15.00
CA GLY A 69 6.85 17.82 16.42
C GLY A 69 7.19 16.48 17.05
N GLU A 70 6.25 15.88 17.72
CA GLU A 70 6.34 14.50 18.22
C GLU A 70 5.41 13.61 17.37
N PRO A 71 5.84 12.43 16.95
CA PRO A 71 7.07 11.70 17.25
C PRO A 71 8.26 12.07 16.35
N THR A 72 9.44 11.58 16.72
CA THR A 72 10.66 11.70 15.92
C THR A 72 10.59 10.92 14.63
N VAL A 73 11.53 11.15 13.71
CA VAL A 73 11.66 10.36 12.48
C VAL A 73 11.75 8.86 12.83
N PRO A 74 10.89 8.01 12.26
CA PRO A 74 10.89 6.59 12.57
C PRO A 74 12.11 5.87 11.99
N ASN A 75 12.43 4.71 12.55
CA ASN A 75 13.48 3.83 12.01
C ASN A 75 12.96 2.99 10.83
N LYS A 76 11.69 2.64 10.86
CA LYS A 76 11.04 1.78 9.87
C LYS A 76 9.59 2.20 9.65
N VAL A 77 9.15 2.13 8.42
CA VAL A 77 7.73 2.22 8.05
C VAL A 77 7.26 0.91 7.46
N TYR A 78 6.01 0.53 7.70
CA TYR A 78 5.46 -0.70 7.16
C TYR A 78 3.99 -0.56 6.77
N CYS A 79 3.58 -1.39 5.82
CA CYS A 79 2.19 -1.51 5.40
C CYS A 79 1.92 -2.93 4.89
N LYS A 80 0.84 -3.51 5.35
CA LYS A 80 0.37 -4.81 4.90
C LYS A 80 -1.09 -4.70 4.53
N ALA A 81 -1.47 -5.21 3.36
CA ALA A 81 -2.86 -5.29 2.96
C ALA A 81 -3.23 -6.73 2.67
N ILE A 82 -4.38 -7.13 3.17
CA ILE A 82 -4.96 -8.46 2.95
C ILE A 82 -6.38 -8.33 2.42
N MET A 83 -6.79 -9.28 1.59
CA MET A 83 -8.17 -9.41 1.18
C MET A 83 -8.73 -10.76 1.63
N THR A 84 -9.92 -10.71 2.20
CA THR A 84 -10.61 -11.87 2.75
C THR A 84 -11.99 -11.97 2.11
N PRO A 85 -12.42 -13.15 1.61
CA PRO A 85 -13.77 -13.32 1.10
C PRO A 85 -14.81 -12.88 2.13
N LYS A 86 -15.83 -12.16 1.69
CA LYS A 86 -16.91 -11.74 2.56
C LYS A 86 -17.68 -12.96 3.12
N ALA A 87 -18.23 -12.81 4.32
CA ALA A 87 -19.07 -13.84 4.93
C ALA A 87 -20.35 -14.08 4.14
N GLN A 88 -20.88 -13.02 3.52
CA GLN A 88 -22.05 -13.10 2.64
C GLN A 88 -21.63 -12.71 1.23
N LEU A 89 -21.60 -13.69 0.35
CA LEU A 89 -21.19 -13.52 -1.05
C LEU A 89 -22.42 -13.25 -1.94
N PRO A 90 -22.25 -12.40 -2.96
CA PRO A 90 -23.29 -12.27 -3.98
C PRO A 90 -23.39 -13.57 -4.80
N THR A 91 -24.51 -13.75 -5.47
CA THR A 91 -24.69 -14.86 -6.40
C THR A 91 -23.73 -14.73 -7.58
N ILE A 92 -23.00 -15.80 -7.88
CA ILE A 92 -22.08 -15.83 -9.02
C ILE A 92 -22.89 -16.15 -10.29
N ASP A 93 -22.82 -15.24 -11.25
CA ASP A 93 -23.35 -15.48 -12.59
C ASP A 93 -22.31 -16.23 -13.42
N LEU A 94 -22.63 -17.46 -13.81
CA LEU A 94 -21.71 -18.35 -14.53
C LEU A 94 -21.41 -17.88 -15.96
N GLU A 95 -22.27 -17.03 -16.51
CA GLU A 95 -22.10 -16.49 -17.86
C GLU A 95 -21.32 -15.16 -17.86
N LYS A 96 -21.13 -14.56 -16.70
CA LYS A 96 -20.39 -13.30 -16.53
C LYS A 96 -18.89 -13.56 -16.41
N LYS A 97 -18.10 -12.56 -16.76
CA LYS A 97 -16.67 -12.50 -16.48
C LYS A 97 -16.41 -11.53 -15.32
N TYR A 98 -15.47 -11.88 -14.48
CA TYR A 98 -15.12 -11.14 -13.27
C TYR A 98 -13.65 -10.69 -13.31
N SER A 99 -13.37 -9.56 -12.71
CA SER A 99 -12.00 -9.04 -12.62
C SER A 99 -11.66 -8.70 -11.16
N PHE A 100 -10.66 -9.37 -10.63
CA PHE A 100 -10.18 -9.16 -9.28
C PHE A 100 -8.83 -8.45 -9.33
N LYS A 101 -8.84 -7.15 -9.08
CA LYS A 101 -7.65 -6.30 -9.15
C LYS A 101 -7.62 -5.35 -7.97
N VAL A 102 -6.45 -5.20 -7.37
CA VAL A 102 -6.18 -4.14 -6.39
C VAL A 102 -4.91 -3.42 -6.83
N ASP A 103 -5.06 -2.15 -7.20
CA ASP A 103 -3.95 -1.26 -7.50
C ASP A 103 -3.49 -0.61 -6.20
N TYR A 104 -2.18 -0.63 -5.94
CA TYR A 104 -1.63 0.06 -4.79
C TYR A 104 -0.38 0.84 -5.13
N ASN A 105 -0.19 1.92 -4.38
CA ASN A 105 0.96 2.79 -4.47
C ASN A 105 1.39 3.21 -3.07
N MET A 106 2.69 3.15 -2.81
CA MET A 106 3.28 3.58 -1.55
C MET A 106 4.53 4.39 -1.83
N ASN A 107 4.62 5.57 -1.22
CA ASN A 107 5.77 6.46 -1.32
C ASN A 107 6.27 6.80 0.07
N VAL A 108 7.57 6.69 0.27
CA VAL A 108 8.26 7.16 1.47
C VAL A 108 9.18 8.30 1.05
N ILE A 109 8.92 9.49 1.55
CA ILE A 109 9.61 10.72 1.18
C ILE A 109 10.32 11.27 2.42
N GLY A 110 11.63 11.42 2.35
CA GLY A 110 12.42 12.06 3.38
C GLY A 110 12.46 13.58 3.18
N CYS A 111 12.25 14.32 4.26
CA CYS A 111 12.39 15.78 4.29
C CYS A 111 13.63 16.15 5.10
N ARG A 112 14.52 16.91 4.52
CA ARG A 112 15.78 17.35 5.16
C ARG A 112 15.62 18.68 5.90
N ASN A 113 16.55 18.96 6.80
CA ASN A 113 16.61 20.22 7.55
C ASN A 113 16.75 21.46 6.66
N ASP A 114 17.30 21.33 5.45
CA ASP A 114 17.43 22.40 4.48
C ASP A 114 16.15 22.63 3.62
N GLY A 115 15.09 21.89 3.89
CA GLY A 115 13.83 21.95 3.15
C GLY A 115 13.79 21.12 1.88
N GLN A 116 14.86 20.41 1.53
CA GLN A 116 14.89 19.52 0.37
C GLN A 116 14.20 18.20 0.71
N THR A 117 13.54 17.62 -0.30
CA THR A 117 12.89 16.31 -0.21
C THR A 117 13.58 15.30 -1.11
N THR A 118 13.52 14.03 -0.72
CA THR A 118 14.03 12.92 -1.52
C THR A 118 13.12 11.71 -1.39
N ILE A 119 12.94 10.98 -2.47
CA ILE A 119 12.17 9.73 -2.45
C ILE A 119 13.08 8.63 -1.88
N LEU A 120 12.71 8.12 -0.71
CA LEU A 120 13.44 7.03 -0.06
C LEU A 120 13.00 5.67 -0.63
N LYS A 121 11.71 5.51 -0.90
CA LYS A 121 11.15 4.29 -1.47
C LYS A 121 9.84 4.60 -2.20
N MET A 122 9.66 3.93 -3.33
CA MET A 122 8.41 3.96 -4.09
C MET A 122 8.06 2.54 -4.50
N VAL A 123 6.81 2.13 -4.27
CA VAL A 123 6.27 0.84 -4.70
C VAL A 123 4.92 1.09 -5.35
N SER A 124 4.73 0.55 -6.54
CA SER A 124 3.46 0.63 -7.27
C SER A 124 3.24 -0.69 -7.99
N ASN A 125 2.09 -1.30 -7.80
CA ASN A 125 1.76 -2.58 -8.44
C ASN A 125 0.26 -2.83 -8.43
N THR A 126 -0.16 -3.84 -9.18
CA THR A 126 -1.51 -4.41 -9.17
C THR A 126 -1.41 -5.85 -8.71
N ASN A 127 -1.97 -6.15 -7.53
CA ASN A 127 -2.00 -7.50 -6.98
C ASN A 127 -3.22 -7.67 -6.06
N PRO A 128 -4.13 -8.64 -6.31
CA PRO A 128 -4.16 -9.49 -7.49
C PRO A 128 -4.37 -8.70 -8.78
N ASN A 129 -4.02 -9.29 -9.90
CA ASN A 129 -4.25 -8.72 -11.22
C ASN A 129 -4.89 -9.77 -12.13
N ILE A 130 -6.16 -10.03 -11.90
CA ILE A 130 -6.94 -11.03 -12.64
C ILE A 130 -8.00 -10.31 -13.44
N ALA A 131 -7.94 -10.48 -14.76
CA ALA A 131 -8.90 -9.91 -15.69
C ALA A 131 -9.73 -11.01 -16.35
N ASN A 132 -11.03 -10.76 -16.50
CA ASN A 132 -11.95 -11.59 -17.28
C ASN A 132 -11.98 -13.08 -16.85
N MET A 133 -11.94 -13.34 -15.54
CA MET A 133 -12.12 -14.68 -15.01
C MET A 133 -13.54 -15.18 -15.33
N PRO A 134 -13.71 -16.34 -15.96
CA PRO A 134 -15.03 -16.91 -16.20
C PRO A 134 -15.77 -17.17 -14.89
N GLY A 135 -17.09 -16.92 -14.86
CA GLY A 135 -17.90 -17.10 -13.65
C GLY A 135 -17.80 -18.50 -13.03
N ASN A 136 -17.63 -19.54 -13.86
CA ASN A 136 -17.44 -20.91 -13.38
C ASN A 136 -16.11 -21.16 -12.66
N LYS A 137 -15.19 -20.20 -12.65
CA LYS A 137 -13.90 -20.26 -11.93
C LYS A 137 -13.87 -19.42 -10.66
N VAL A 138 -14.88 -18.59 -10.45
CA VAL A 138 -14.90 -17.63 -9.33
C VAL A 138 -14.94 -18.36 -7.98
N GLN A 139 -15.76 -19.41 -7.85
CA GLN A 139 -15.84 -20.15 -6.59
C GLN A 139 -14.51 -20.78 -6.20
N GLU A 140 -13.80 -21.37 -7.16
CA GLU A 140 -12.46 -21.92 -6.93
C GLU A 140 -11.47 -20.84 -6.46
N TYR A 141 -11.58 -19.64 -7.02
CA TYR A 141 -10.76 -18.50 -6.61
C TYR A 141 -11.09 -18.04 -5.20
N LEU A 142 -12.38 -17.92 -4.85
CA LEU A 142 -12.84 -17.58 -3.49
C LEU A 142 -12.40 -18.61 -2.45
N ASP A 143 -12.36 -19.88 -2.83
CA ASP A 143 -11.98 -21.00 -1.94
C ASP A 143 -10.51 -20.94 -1.49
N LYS A 144 -9.68 -20.13 -2.15
CA LYS A 144 -8.31 -19.85 -1.69
C LYS A 144 -8.28 -19.11 -0.35
N GLY A 145 -9.38 -18.48 0.03
CA GLY A 145 -9.51 -17.74 1.28
C GLY A 145 -8.74 -16.43 1.30
N GLU A 146 -8.16 -16.11 2.43
CA GLU A 146 -7.38 -14.89 2.63
C GLU A 146 -6.16 -14.83 1.72
N GLN A 147 -5.94 -13.66 1.10
CA GLN A 147 -4.79 -13.41 0.23
C GLN A 147 -4.06 -12.14 0.67
N ILE A 148 -2.73 -12.20 0.66
CA ILE A 148 -1.89 -11.05 0.92
C ILE A 148 -1.76 -10.25 -0.38
N ILE A 149 -2.20 -9.00 -0.36
CA ILE A 149 -2.05 -8.06 -1.48
C ILE A 149 -0.62 -7.54 -1.52
N VAL A 150 -0.13 -7.06 -0.40
CA VAL A 150 1.22 -6.54 -0.21
C VAL A 150 1.64 -6.68 1.24
N ASP A 151 2.93 -6.92 1.43
CA ASP A 151 3.60 -6.89 2.73
C ASP A 151 4.87 -6.07 2.54
N PHE A 152 4.78 -4.80 2.90
CA PHE A 152 5.81 -3.79 2.64
C PHE A 152 6.43 -3.32 3.95
N SER A 153 7.75 -3.23 3.96
CA SER A 153 8.48 -2.49 4.99
C SER A 153 9.70 -1.81 4.40
N HIS A 154 10.08 -0.68 4.98
CA HIS A 154 11.28 0.06 4.56
C HIS A 154 11.99 0.60 5.79
N GLU A 155 13.27 0.25 5.92
CA GLU A 155 14.16 0.78 6.94
C GLU A 155 14.62 2.19 6.54
N ILE A 156 14.44 3.16 7.44
CA ILE A 156 14.84 4.56 7.26
C ILE A 156 16.20 4.80 7.91
N LYS A 157 16.44 4.15 9.04
CA LYS A 157 17.69 4.27 9.82
C LYS A 157 18.34 2.92 10.03
#